data_78e93218c0355e75b038a237d1b3cfb6
#
_entry.id   78e93218c0355e75b038a237d1b3cfb6
#
_cell.length_a   1.000
_cell.length_b   1.000
_cell.length_c   1.000
_cell.angle_alpha   90.00
_cell.angle_beta   90.00
_cell.angle_gamma   90.00
#
_symmetry.space_group_name_H-M   'P 1'
#
loop_
_entity.id
_entity.type
_entity.pdbx_description
1 polymer ?
#
loop_
_entity_poly.entity_id
_entity_poly.type
_entity_poly.pdbx_seq_one_letter_code
_entity_poly.pdbx_strand_id
1 'polypeptide(L)'
;MRLHAIRSFALSLPHSTVIKQWGEHLVFKVAGKMFLIVGLDGELIDGLTIKCLPEEFDALTEIDGVTQAPYCAKRHWVRVGDLTALSAAELDRRIRRSYELVVAKLPKKTQATLRQL
;
A
#
# COMPACT_ATOMS: atom_id res chain seq x y z
N MET A 1 14.94 9.70 -2.69
CA MET A 1 14.13 10.18 -2.36
C MET A 1 12.72 9.70 -2.45
N ARG A 2 12.39 8.79 -3.36
CA ARG A 2 11.02 8.24 -3.37
C ARG A 2 10.69 7.47 -2.09
N LEU A 3 11.65 6.75 -1.52
CA LEU A 3 11.40 6.03 -0.27
C LEU A 3 10.99 6.97 0.85
N HIS A 4 11.72 8.06 1.04
CA HIS A 4 11.39 9.02 2.08
C HIS A 4 10.00 9.64 1.86
N ALA A 5 9.69 10.01 0.62
CA ALA A 5 8.41 10.62 0.28
C ALA A 5 7.25 9.62 0.50
N ILE A 6 7.42 8.39 0.06
CA ILE A 6 6.40 7.35 0.23
C ILE A 6 6.18 7.05 1.71
N ARG A 7 7.28 6.92 2.47
CA ARG A 7 7.19 6.64 3.90
C ARG A 7 6.49 7.79 4.63
N SER A 8 6.87 9.03 4.34
CA SER A 8 6.25 10.20 4.95
C SER A 8 4.76 10.28 4.63
N PHE A 9 4.38 10.03 3.37
CA PHE A 9 2.98 10.06 2.99
C PHE A 9 2.20 8.97 3.72
N ALA A 10 2.68 7.74 3.70
CA ALA A 10 1.97 6.63 4.33
C ALA A 10 1.81 6.85 5.83
N LEU A 11 2.84 7.37 6.49
CA LEU A 11 2.77 7.64 7.93
C LEU A 11 1.91 8.87 8.26
N SER A 12 1.59 9.70 7.28
CA SER A 12 0.67 10.82 7.49
C SER A 12 -0.80 10.37 7.55
N LEU A 13 -1.09 9.16 7.09
CA LEU A 13 -2.44 8.61 7.15
C LEU A 13 -2.78 8.26 8.60
N PRO A 14 -4.01 8.56 9.06
CA PRO A 14 -4.34 8.43 10.48
C PRO A 14 -4.08 7.04 11.05
N HIS A 15 -3.41 6.99 12.20
CA HIS A 15 -3.14 5.76 12.97
C HIS A 15 -2.28 4.74 12.23
N SER A 16 -1.60 5.15 11.16
CA SER A 16 -0.71 4.23 10.46
C SER A 16 0.58 4.01 11.23
N THR A 17 1.12 2.81 11.12
CA THR A 17 2.39 2.42 11.72
C THR A 17 3.21 1.70 10.66
N VAL A 18 4.51 1.57 10.91
CA VAL A 18 5.39 0.84 10.02
C VAL A 18 6.32 -0.05 10.82
N ILE A 19 6.53 -1.28 10.32
CA ILE A 19 7.54 -2.18 10.88
C ILE A 19 8.32 -2.80 9.73
N LYS A 20 9.55 -3.21 10.02
CA LYS A 20 10.36 -3.94 9.05
C LYS A 20 10.13 -5.43 9.31
N GLN A 21 9.68 -6.15 8.28
CA GLN A 21 9.36 -7.58 8.36
C GLN A 21 9.91 -8.31 7.15
N TRP A 22 9.94 -9.62 7.27
CA TRP A 22 10.28 -10.51 6.14
C TRP A 22 11.57 -10.10 5.45
N GLY A 23 12.62 -9.80 6.24
CA GLY A 23 13.90 -9.32 5.72
C GLY A 23 13.81 -7.85 5.32
N GLU A 24 13.92 -7.56 4.04
CA GLU A 24 14.00 -6.19 3.54
C GLU A 24 12.66 -5.64 3.08
N HIS A 25 11.62 -5.71 3.95
CA HIS A 25 10.31 -5.16 3.65
C HIS A 25 9.84 -4.21 4.75
N LEU A 26 9.32 -3.06 4.35
CA LEU A 26 8.61 -2.17 5.26
C LEU A 26 7.12 -2.44 5.12
N VAL A 27 6.46 -2.76 6.21
CA VAL A 27 5.04 -3.09 6.21
C VAL A 27 4.29 -2.01 6.97
N PHE A 28 3.42 -1.30 6.27
CA PHE A 28 2.62 -0.22 6.83
C PHE A 28 1.24 -0.76 7.17
N LYS A 29 0.81 -0.49 8.40
CA LYS A 29 -0.44 -1.06 8.93
C LYS A 29 -1.34 0.01 9.52
N VAL A 30 -2.63 -0.29 9.55
CA VAL A 30 -3.63 0.46 10.29
C VAL A 30 -4.47 -0.55 11.07
N ALA A 31 -4.61 -0.34 12.39
CA ALA A 31 -5.32 -1.26 13.27
C ALA A 31 -4.84 -2.72 13.09
N GLY A 32 -3.54 -2.90 12.94
CA GLY A 32 -2.94 -4.22 12.79
C GLY A 32 -3.06 -4.86 11.40
N LYS A 33 -3.70 -4.18 10.44
CA LYS A 33 -3.89 -4.69 9.08
C LYS A 33 -3.00 -3.96 8.11
N MET A 34 -2.27 -4.70 7.28
CA MET A 34 -1.37 -4.08 6.30
C MET A 34 -2.16 -3.41 5.18
N PHE A 35 -1.64 -2.27 4.71
CA PHE A 35 -2.19 -1.59 3.54
C PHE A 35 -1.12 -1.23 2.52
N LEU A 36 0.16 -1.38 2.87
CA LEU A 36 1.26 -1.06 1.97
C LEU A 36 2.46 -1.89 2.38
N ILE A 37 3.10 -2.52 1.41
CA ILE A 37 4.37 -3.23 1.62
C ILE A 37 5.37 -2.61 0.66
N VAL A 38 6.51 -2.16 1.18
CA VAL A 38 7.59 -1.60 0.37
C VAL A 38 8.77 -2.53 0.45
N GLY A 39 9.14 -3.15 -0.67
CA GLY A 39 10.35 -3.95 -0.75
C GLY A 39 11.57 -3.05 -0.86
N LEU A 40 12.66 -3.45 -0.23
CA LEU A 40 13.89 -2.67 -0.23
C LEU A 40 15.05 -3.47 -0.82
N ASP A 41 15.91 -2.75 -1.52
CA ASP A 41 17.22 -3.24 -1.96
C ASP A 41 18.20 -2.14 -1.51
N GLY A 42 18.73 -2.30 -0.29
CA GLY A 42 19.48 -1.24 0.35
C GLY A 42 18.56 -0.04 0.63
N GLU A 43 18.90 1.12 0.08
CA GLU A 43 18.05 2.32 0.21
C GLU A 43 17.12 2.51 -0.98
N LEU A 44 17.17 1.60 -1.95
CA LEU A 44 16.32 1.66 -3.13
C LEU A 44 15.05 0.86 -2.90
N ILE A 45 13.96 1.30 -3.54
CA ILE A 45 12.71 0.58 -3.48
C ILE A 45 12.72 -0.54 -4.52
N ASP A 46 12.44 -1.76 -4.06
CA ASP A 46 12.26 -2.92 -4.91
C ASP A 46 10.77 -3.28 -4.92
N GLY A 47 10.01 -2.44 -5.60
CA GLY A 47 8.56 -2.63 -5.73
C GLY A 47 7.77 -2.28 -4.48
N LEU A 48 6.48 -2.07 -4.67
CA LEU A 48 5.55 -1.92 -3.56
C LEU A 48 4.25 -2.64 -3.87
N THR A 49 3.55 -3.04 -2.82
CA THR A 49 2.32 -3.81 -2.91
C THR A 49 1.20 -3.03 -2.23
N ILE A 50 0.09 -2.89 -2.92
CA ILE A 50 -1.09 -2.14 -2.44
C ILE A 50 -2.35 -2.92 -2.74
N LYS A 51 -3.39 -2.64 -1.94
CA LYS A 51 -4.70 -3.26 -2.12
C LYS A 51 -5.51 -2.49 -3.17
N CYS A 52 -6.31 -3.21 -3.93
CA CYS A 52 -7.24 -2.63 -4.90
C CYS A 52 -8.56 -3.41 -4.85
N LEU A 53 -9.58 -2.85 -5.48
CA LEU A 53 -10.82 -3.59 -5.70
C LEU A 53 -10.65 -4.53 -6.90
N PRO A 54 -11.37 -5.68 -6.92
CA PRO A 54 -11.33 -6.56 -8.09
C PRO A 54 -11.70 -5.83 -9.38
N GLU A 55 -12.60 -4.86 -9.32
CA GLU A 55 -13.02 -4.07 -10.47
C GLU A 55 -11.89 -3.19 -11.03
N GLU A 56 -10.92 -2.84 -10.18
CA GLU A 56 -9.77 -2.02 -10.57
C GLU A 56 -8.60 -2.85 -11.05
N PHE A 57 -8.60 -4.14 -10.72
CA PHE A 57 -7.44 -5.01 -10.91
C PHE A 57 -7.02 -5.10 -12.38
N ASP A 58 -7.97 -5.32 -13.27
CA ASP A 58 -7.64 -5.50 -14.69
C ASP A 58 -7.02 -4.23 -15.28
N ALA A 59 -7.58 -3.07 -14.98
CA ALA A 59 -7.03 -1.82 -15.48
C ALA A 59 -5.64 -1.55 -14.92
N LEU A 60 -5.43 -1.86 -13.63
CA LEU A 60 -4.12 -1.65 -13.01
C LEU A 60 -3.06 -2.58 -13.58
N THR A 61 -3.40 -3.86 -13.78
CA THR A 61 -2.43 -4.82 -14.29
C THR A 61 -2.17 -4.71 -15.78
N GLU A 62 -2.94 -3.89 -16.50
CA GLU A 62 -2.60 -3.53 -17.88
C GLU A 62 -1.44 -2.54 -17.96
N ILE A 63 -1.14 -1.85 -16.86
CA ILE A 63 -0.02 -0.92 -16.81
C ILE A 63 1.28 -1.72 -16.72
N ASP A 64 2.22 -1.46 -17.61
CA ASP A 64 3.52 -2.11 -17.58
C ASP A 64 4.19 -1.83 -16.24
N GLY A 65 4.68 -2.87 -15.57
CA GLY A 65 5.30 -2.75 -14.27
C GLY A 65 4.35 -2.99 -13.11
N VAL A 66 3.06 -3.20 -13.38
CA VAL A 66 2.06 -3.51 -12.34
C VAL A 66 1.53 -4.93 -12.58
N THR A 67 1.67 -5.80 -11.58
CA THR A 67 1.30 -7.21 -11.68
C THR A 67 0.51 -7.65 -10.47
N GLN A 68 -0.06 -8.86 -10.54
CA GLN A 68 -0.67 -9.50 -9.37
C GLN A 68 0.40 -9.65 -8.28
N ALA A 69 0.08 -9.22 -7.07
CA ALA A 69 1.00 -9.37 -5.94
C ALA A 69 1.12 -10.86 -5.57
N PRO A 70 2.36 -11.38 -5.45
CA PRO A 70 2.53 -12.78 -5.03
C PRO A 70 2.14 -12.94 -3.56
N TYR A 71 1.65 -14.13 -3.23
CA TYR A 71 1.28 -14.51 -1.85
C TYR A 71 0.17 -13.68 -1.24
N CYS A 72 -0.58 -12.92 -2.05
CA CYS A 72 -1.72 -12.12 -1.61
C CYS A 72 -2.99 -12.60 -2.29
N ALA A 73 -4.14 -12.22 -1.75
CA ALA A 73 -5.43 -12.59 -2.32
C ALA A 73 -5.52 -12.10 -3.75
N LYS A 74 -5.83 -13.03 -4.67
CA LYS A 74 -5.89 -12.73 -6.09
C LYS A 74 -6.91 -11.63 -6.36
N ARG A 75 -6.55 -10.73 -7.30
CA ARG A 75 -7.38 -9.61 -7.75
C ARG A 75 -7.65 -8.55 -6.68
N HIS A 76 -7.08 -8.70 -5.48
CA HIS A 76 -7.24 -7.73 -4.40
C HIS A 76 -5.95 -6.97 -4.10
N TRP A 77 -4.83 -7.43 -4.63
CA TRP A 77 -3.52 -6.84 -4.37
C TRP A 77 -2.70 -6.80 -5.63
N VAL A 78 -2.04 -5.67 -5.87
CA VAL A 78 -1.12 -5.52 -7.00
C VAL A 78 0.25 -5.10 -6.52
N ARG A 79 1.27 -5.51 -7.27
CA ARG A 79 2.66 -5.11 -7.03
C ARG A 79 3.09 -4.15 -8.12
N VAL A 80 3.53 -2.97 -7.71
CA VAL A 80 4.12 -1.98 -8.62
C VAL A 80 5.63 -2.23 -8.59
N GLY A 81 6.13 -2.96 -9.56
CA GLY A 81 7.55 -3.31 -9.62
C GLY A 81 8.40 -2.19 -10.17
N ASP A 82 7.82 -1.35 -11.00
CA ASP A 82 8.49 -0.19 -11.59
C ASP A 82 7.75 1.06 -11.15
N LEU A 83 8.37 1.83 -10.25
CA LEU A 83 7.73 3.02 -9.70
C LEU A 83 7.53 4.12 -10.73
N THR A 84 8.23 4.06 -11.87
CA THR A 84 8.01 5.02 -12.94
C THR A 84 6.73 4.76 -13.71
N ALA A 85 6.10 3.59 -13.50
CA ALA A 85 4.82 3.26 -14.12
C ALA A 85 3.70 4.22 -13.71
N LEU A 86 3.82 4.83 -12.52
CA LEU A 86 2.84 5.76 -12.01
C LEU A 86 3.53 7.07 -11.63
N SER A 87 2.83 8.19 -11.81
CA SER A 87 3.33 9.47 -11.32
C SER A 87 3.34 9.47 -9.79
N ALA A 88 4.08 10.39 -9.19
CA ALA A 88 4.12 10.51 -7.73
C ALA A 88 2.71 10.76 -7.16
N ALA A 89 1.94 11.62 -7.81
CA ALA A 89 0.58 11.92 -7.37
C ALA A 89 -0.34 10.69 -7.49
N GLU A 90 -0.20 9.92 -8.56
CA GLU A 90 -1.01 8.71 -8.74
C GLU A 90 -0.62 7.65 -7.73
N LEU A 91 0.68 7.52 -7.45
CA LEU A 91 1.16 6.58 -6.46
C LEU A 91 0.61 6.90 -5.07
N ASP A 92 0.65 8.18 -4.68
CA ASP A 92 0.09 8.61 -3.40
C ASP A 92 -1.41 8.33 -3.33
N ARG A 93 -2.12 8.57 -4.44
CA ARG A 93 -3.56 8.30 -4.52
C ARG A 93 -3.84 6.82 -4.33
N ARG A 94 -3.04 5.96 -4.93
CA ARG A 94 -3.21 4.51 -4.80
C ARG A 94 -2.87 4.00 -3.41
N ILE A 95 -1.88 4.59 -2.76
CA ILE A 95 -1.57 4.25 -1.36
C ILE A 95 -2.72 4.66 -0.45
N ARG A 96 -3.25 5.87 -0.61
CA ARG A 96 -4.42 6.33 0.15
C ARG A 96 -5.63 5.43 -0.10
N ARG A 97 -5.87 5.06 -1.34
CA ARG A 97 -6.97 4.17 -1.71
C ARG A 97 -6.84 2.81 -1.01
N SER A 98 -5.63 2.27 -1.01
CA SER A 98 -5.35 1.01 -0.33
C SER A 98 -5.67 1.11 1.16
N TYR A 99 -5.21 2.19 1.81
CA TYR A 99 -5.52 2.46 3.21
C TYR A 99 -7.04 2.51 3.44
N GLU A 100 -7.76 3.25 2.60
CA GLU A 100 -9.21 3.37 2.74
C GLU A 100 -9.92 2.04 2.59
N LEU A 101 -9.47 1.20 1.66
CA LEU A 101 -10.06 -0.13 1.46
C LEU A 101 -9.84 -1.03 2.67
N VAL A 102 -8.68 -0.94 3.30
CA VAL A 102 -8.39 -1.71 4.51
C VAL A 102 -9.26 -1.21 5.67
N VAL A 103 -9.35 0.10 5.86
CA VAL A 103 -10.18 0.68 6.93
C VAL A 103 -11.64 0.29 6.75
N ALA A 104 -12.14 0.29 5.51
CA ALA A 104 -13.54 -0.05 5.23
C ALA A 104 -13.89 -1.48 5.63
N LYS A 105 -12.90 -2.38 5.72
CA LYS A 105 -13.11 -3.77 6.12
C LYS A 105 -12.98 -3.99 7.62
N LEU A 106 -12.59 -2.98 8.38
CA LEU A 106 -12.47 -3.10 9.83
C LEU A 106 -13.86 -3.10 10.47
N PRO A 107 -14.00 -3.69 11.68
CA PRO A 107 -15.26 -3.58 12.42
C PRO A 107 -15.65 -2.13 12.61
N LYS A 108 -16.95 -1.83 12.58
CA LYS A 108 -17.43 -0.46 12.71
C LYS A 108 -16.98 0.22 14.01
N LYS A 109 -16.88 -0.55 15.08
CA LYS A 109 -16.37 -0.06 16.35
C LYS A 109 -14.93 0.44 16.22
N THR A 110 -14.10 -0.33 15.53
CA THR A 110 -12.70 0.06 15.28
C THR A 110 -12.65 1.30 14.40
N GLN A 111 -13.47 1.36 13.34
CA GLN A 111 -13.51 2.53 12.47
C GLN A 111 -13.90 3.79 13.26
N ALA A 112 -14.87 3.67 14.16
CA ALA A 112 -15.28 4.80 14.98
C ALA A 112 -14.13 5.29 15.88
N THR A 113 -13.38 4.36 16.47
CA THR A 113 -12.21 4.70 17.29
C THR A 113 -11.18 5.47 16.47
N LEU A 114 -10.93 5.04 15.24
CA LEU A 114 -9.96 5.72 14.37
C LEU A 114 -10.38 7.15 14.02
N ARG A 115 -11.67 7.42 14.00
CA ARG A 115 -12.19 8.76 13.66
C ARG A 115 -12.17 9.74 14.82
N GLN A 116 -11.89 9.29 16.04
CA GLN A 116 -11.99 10.12 17.23
C GLN A 116 -10.76 10.99 17.49
N LEU A 117 -9.87 11.13 16.56
CA LEU A 117 -8.73 12.01 16.72
C LEU A 117 -8.85 13.30 15.94
#